data_0fdb2e3c61393a0928946340f6732930
#
_entry.id   0fdb2e3c61393a0928946340f6732930
#
_cell.length_a   1.000
_cell.length_b   1.000
_cell.length_c   1.000
_cell.angle_alpha   90.00
_cell.angle_beta   90.00
_cell.angle_gamma   90.00
#
_symmetry.space_group_name_H-M   'P 1'
#
loop_
_entity.id
_entity.type
_entity.pdbx_description
1 polymer ?
#
loop_
_entity_poly.entity_id
_entity_poly.type
_entity_poly.pdbx_seq_one_letter_code
_entity_poly.pdbx_strand_id
1 'polypeptide(L)'
;MTPGPGQSAQAHVPIRTNRYAFTMATEAAPQTVESRLHAPEVTIVIPLLNEQATVTRLWEGIDQTLAESGIAAEVIFIDDGSTDGTMALLEKLHERDPRVRVVSFKRNFGQHPAMHAGIARARGRIVVTMDGDLQNQPSDIPKLVAAIHAGADVASGRRVVRQDGFFLRRVPSRFINGLLARLTGAPISDFGCAFNAYRRDAIEPVMHRIGRQKFTKALVCTTGASVTEVDLQHAARDDQSRYGMIKLITLALHVLTGFWAQMVQWVGAVLAIGGILMASIVSLWGAVFWIRHGDFPGPLFLGGLVLFVLGLQGFLMAVLGEYLARIQRDVEQRPIYYIDRELG
;
A
#
# COMPACT_ATOMS: atom_id res chain seq x y z
N MET A 1 -68.77 -34.31 -32.61
CA MET A 1 -68.51 -33.26 -31.59
C MET A 1 -67.09 -33.44 -31.13
N THR A 2 -66.21 -32.60 -31.61
CA THR A 2 -64.75 -32.61 -31.40
C THR A 2 -64.39 -31.76 -30.21
N PRO A 3 -63.52 -32.18 -29.32
CA PRO A 3 -62.90 -31.28 -28.31
C PRO A 3 -61.71 -30.53 -28.91
N GLY A 4 -61.60 -29.25 -28.61
CA GLY A 4 -60.57 -28.30 -29.07
C GLY A 4 -59.21 -28.46 -28.41
N PRO A 5 -58.17 -27.80 -28.93
CA PRO A 5 -56.77 -28.10 -28.69
C PRO A 5 -56.19 -27.44 -27.44
N GLY A 6 -55.21 -28.15 -26.95
CA GLY A 6 -54.42 -27.99 -25.76
C GLY A 6 -53.79 -26.66 -25.44
N GLN A 7 -53.81 -26.37 -24.16
CA GLN A 7 -52.93 -25.38 -23.51
C GLN A 7 -51.52 -25.93 -23.36
N SER A 8 -50.57 -25.28 -24.03
CA SER A 8 -49.16 -25.54 -23.87
C SER A 8 -48.69 -25.04 -22.48
N ALA A 9 -48.32 -25.98 -21.63
CA ALA A 9 -47.67 -25.68 -20.37
C ALA A 9 -46.29 -25.03 -20.63
N GLN A 10 -46.14 -23.75 -20.37
CA GLN A 10 -44.88 -23.09 -20.29
C GLN A 10 -44.16 -23.53 -19.01
N ALA A 11 -43.12 -24.33 -19.18
CA ALA A 11 -42.21 -24.69 -18.10
C ALA A 11 -41.52 -23.42 -17.57
N HIS A 12 -41.90 -22.99 -16.40
CA HIS A 12 -41.15 -21.99 -15.61
C HIS A 12 -39.82 -22.63 -15.20
N VAL A 13 -38.74 -22.26 -15.89
CA VAL A 13 -37.37 -22.47 -15.40
C VAL A 13 -37.15 -21.50 -14.25
N PRO A 14 -36.88 -21.93 -13.01
CA PRO A 14 -36.60 -21.05 -11.92
C PRO A 14 -35.25 -20.37 -12.21
N ILE A 15 -35.26 -19.08 -12.41
CA ILE A 15 -34.05 -18.25 -12.41
C ILE A 15 -33.41 -18.41 -11.02
N ARG A 16 -32.35 -19.21 -10.95
CA ARG A 16 -31.47 -19.24 -9.79
C ARG A 16 -30.90 -17.83 -9.63
N THR A 17 -31.56 -17.01 -8.81
CA THR A 17 -30.98 -15.79 -8.29
C THR A 17 -29.70 -16.19 -7.54
N ASN A 18 -28.59 -15.96 -8.18
CA ASN A 18 -27.26 -16.13 -7.64
C ASN A 18 -27.13 -15.14 -6.47
N ARG A 19 -27.44 -15.62 -5.25
CA ARG A 19 -27.16 -14.90 -3.99
C ARG A 19 -25.66 -14.88 -3.77
N TYR A 20 -24.93 -14.20 -4.61
CA TYR A 20 -23.72 -13.57 -4.16
C TYR A 20 -24.19 -12.31 -3.42
N ALA A 21 -24.61 -12.50 -2.18
CA ALA A 21 -24.70 -11.42 -1.23
C ALA A 21 -23.31 -10.79 -1.22
N PHE A 22 -23.20 -9.64 -1.84
CA PHE A 22 -22.10 -8.72 -1.73
C PHE A 22 -22.07 -8.30 -0.26
N THR A 23 -21.36 -9.06 0.56
CA THR A 23 -21.02 -8.65 1.90
C THR A 23 -20.00 -7.53 1.72
N MET A 24 -20.50 -6.31 1.57
CA MET A 24 -19.74 -5.11 1.88
C MET A 24 -19.00 -5.47 3.17
N ALA A 25 -17.70 -5.17 3.22
CA ALA A 25 -16.96 -5.27 4.47
C ALA A 25 -17.85 -4.66 5.54
N THR A 26 -18.32 -5.52 6.42
CA THR A 26 -19.31 -5.18 7.42
C THR A 26 -18.79 -3.94 8.12
N GLU A 27 -19.55 -2.84 8.02
CA GLU A 27 -19.42 -1.77 9.00
C GLU A 27 -19.27 -2.44 10.35
N ALA A 28 -18.13 -2.23 10.99
CA ALA A 28 -17.89 -2.81 12.30
C ALA A 28 -19.08 -2.41 13.17
N ALA A 29 -19.86 -3.39 13.61
CA ALA A 29 -21.06 -3.13 14.40
C ALA A 29 -20.69 -2.15 15.52
N PRO A 30 -21.49 -1.11 15.80
CA PRO A 30 -21.16 -0.11 16.78
C PRO A 30 -20.86 -0.81 18.10
N GLN A 31 -19.59 -0.72 18.54
CA GLN A 31 -19.16 -1.37 19.77
C GLN A 31 -19.97 -0.79 20.92
N THR A 32 -20.64 -1.63 21.68
CA THR A 32 -21.39 -1.24 22.87
C THR A 32 -20.45 -0.62 23.90
N VAL A 33 -20.94 0.26 24.76
CA VAL A 33 -20.14 0.94 25.82
C VAL A 33 -19.42 -0.08 26.70
N GLU A 34 -20.04 -1.23 26.99
CA GLU A 34 -19.45 -2.32 27.78
C GLU A 34 -18.26 -3.01 27.05
N SER A 35 -18.33 -3.17 25.73
CA SER A 35 -17.20 -3.74 24.95
C SER A 35 -16.00 -2.79 24.89
N ARG A 36 -16.20 -1.48 25.07
CA ARG A 36 -15.13 -0.49 25.15
C ARG A 36 -14.36 -0.51 26.46
N LEU A 37 -14.96 -0.96 27.54
CA LEU A 37 -14.32 -1.05 28.88
C LEU A 37 -13.32 -2.22 28.95
N HIS A 38 -13.43 -3.22 28.06
CA HIS A 38 -12.57 -4.40 28.02
C HIS A 38 -11.75 -4.49 26.72
N ALA A 39 -11.82 -3.46 25.85
CA ALA A 39 -11.04 -3.43 24.62
C ALA A 39 -9.55 -3.23 24.94
N PRO A 40 -8.64 -3.93 24.22
CA PRO A 40 -7.21 -3.69 24.36
C PRO A 40 -6.88 -2.24 24.03
N GLU A 41 -5.88 -1.69 24.69
CA GLU A 41 -5.40 -0.34 24.36
C GLU A 41 -4.72 -0.32 23.00
N VAL A 42 -3.91 -1.34 22.72
CA VAL A 42 -3.07 -1.47 21.54
C VAL A 42 -3.47 -2.70 20.75
N THR A 43 -3.52 -2.57 19.43
CA THR A 43 -3.53 -3.71 18.49
C THR A 43 -2.22 -3.74 17.71
N ILE A 44 -1.50 -4.86 17.79
CA ILE A 44 -0.28 -5.07 17.00
C ILE A 44 -0.64 -5.90 15.78
N VAL A 45 -0.38 -5.37 14.58
CA VAL A 45 -0.70 -5.99 13.29
C VAL A 45 0.57 -6.46 12.61
N ILE A 46 0.65 -7.75 12.31
CA ILE A 46 1.86 -8.40 11.79
C ILE A 46 1.52 -9.27 10.59
N PRO A 47 1.83 -8.81 9.36
CA PRO A 47 1.72 -9.64 8.16
C PRO A 47 2.87 -10.66 8.11
N LEU A 48 2.57 -11.90 7.76
CA LEU A 48 3.49 -13.01 7.67
C LEU A 48 3.36 -13.72 6.32
N LEU A 49 4.48 -14.17 5.77
CA LEU A 49 4.51 -15.04 4.59
C LEU A 49 5.73 -15.96 4.65
N ASN A 50 5.49 -17.27 4.90
CA ASN A 50 6.54 -18.28 5.03
C ASN A 50 7.56 -17.91 6.11
N GLU A 51 7.09 -17.64 7.31
CA GLU A 51 7.86 -17.21 8.47
C GLU A 51 7.88 -18.28 9.59
N GLN A 52 7.82 -19.56 9.22
CA GLN A 52 7.84 -20.69 10.18
C GLN A 52 9.02 -20.63 11.14
N ALA A 53 10.19 -20.16 10.69
CA ALA A 53 11.39 -20.10 11.49
C ALA A 53 11.41 -18.96 12.50
N THR A 54 10.63 -17.91 12.27
CA THR A 54 10.69 -16.62 13.01
C THR A 54 9.51 -16.40 13.94
N VAL A 55 8.31 -16.92 13.59
CA VAL A 55 7.04 -16.61 14.25
C VAL A 55 7.05 -16.87 15.77
N THR A 56 7.64 -17.98 16.22
CA THR A 56 7.69 -18.32 17.66
C THR A 56 8.55 -17.31 18.42
N ARG A 57 9.75 -17.04 17.92
CA ARG A 57 10.66 -16.06 18.54
C ARG A 57 10.09 -14.64 18.53
N LEU A 58 9.36 -14.30 17.47
CA LEU A 58 8.67 -13.02 17.36
C LEU A 58 7.61 -12.88 18.45
N TRP A 59 6.77 -13.92 18.62
CA TRP A 59 5.77 -13.94 19.69
C TRP A 59 6.39 -13.83 21.06
N GLU A 60 7.42 -14.61 21.37
CA GLU A 60 8.14 -14.56 22.65
C GLU A 60 8.67 -13.15 22.97
N GLY A 61 9.26 -12.47 21.98
CA GLY A 61 9.72 -11.10 22.16
C GLY A 61 8.60 -10.09 22.38
N ILE A 62 7.47 -10.28 21.72
CA ILE A 62 6.26 -9.43 21.91
C ILE A 62 5.69 -9.68 23.30
N ASP A 63 5.48 -10.93 23.70
CA ASP A 63 4.91 -11.30 25.00
C ASP A 63 5.75 -10.76 26.15
N GLN A 64 7.08 -10.94 26.07
CA GLN A 64 7.99 -10.35 27.06
C GLN A 64 7.86 -8.82 27.11
N THR A 65 7.83 -8.15 25.99
CA THR A 65 7.70 -6.68 25.93
C THR A 65 6.39 -6.20 26.53
N LEU A 66 5.28 -6.89 26.25
CA LEU A 66 3.96 -6.57 26.78
C LEU A 66 3.90 -6.79 28.31
N ALA A 67 4.52 -7.88 28.79
CA ALA A 67 4.63 -8.17 30.22
C ALA A 67 5.46 -7.11 30.98
N GLU A 68 6.59 -6.69 30.41
CA GLU A 68 7.48 -5.68 31.02
C GLU A 68 6.88 -4.27 31.00
N SER A 69 6.15 -3.91 29.94
CA SER A 69 5.57 -2.58 29.77
C SER A 69 4.20 -2.42 30.40
N GLY A 70 3.50 -3.51 30.71
CA GLY A 70 2.12 -3.48 31.22
C GLY A 70 1.07 -3.01 30.20
N ILE A 71 1.42 -2.95 28.91
CA ILE A 71 0.53 -2.52 27.83
C ILE A 71 -0.54 -3.60 27.59
N ALA A 72 -1.82 -3.22 27.71
CA ALA A 72 -2.95 -4.09 27.36
C ALA A 72 -3.09 -4.16 25.83
N ALA A 73 -2.66 -5.27 25.24
CA ALA A 73 -2.63 -5.40 23.77
C ALA A 73 -3.25 -6.71 23.29
N GLU A 74 -3.81 -6.65 22.06
CA GLU A 74 -4.05 -7.82 21.21
C GLU A 74 -3.02 -7.85 20.08
N VAL A 75 -2.74 -9.05 19.57
CA VAL A 75 -1.84 -9.25 18.43
C VAL A 75 -2.59 -9.96 17.31
N ILE A 76 -2.65 -9.36 16.13
CA ILE A 76 -3.28 -9.92 14.96
C ILE A 76 -2.20 -10.32 13.96
N PHE A 77 -1.99 -11.61 13.82
CA PHE A 77 -1.15 -12.18 12.77
C PHE A 77 -1.98 -12.37 11.50
N ILE A 78 -1.47 -11.89 10.37
CA ILE A 78 -2.09 -12.08 9.07
C ILE A 78 -1.19 -12.97 8.23
N ASP A 79 -1.61 -14.22 8.05
CA ASP A 79 -0.96 -15.18 7.16
C ASP A 79 -1.36 -14.89 5.71
N ASP A 80 -0.43 -14.34 4.93
CA ASP A 80 -0.64 -13.96 3.52
C ASP A 80 -0.51 -15.18 2.59
N GLY A 81 -1.16 -16.30 2.97
CA GLY A 81 -1.19 -17.53 2.18
C GLY A 81 0.14 -18.27 2.21
N SER A 82 0.72 -18.49 3.37
CA SER A 82 1.94 -19.27 3.56
C SER A 82 1.76 -20.73 3.09
N THR A 83 2.84 -21.30 2.58
CA THR A 83 2.90 -22.68 2.08
C THR A 83 3.76 -23.58 2.96
N ASP A 84 4.37 -23.04 4.02
CA ASP A 84 5.15 -23.73 5.03
C ASP A 84 4.34 -24.01 6.31
N GLY A 85 5.01 -24.32 7.43
CA GLY A 85 4.36 -24.57 8.72
C GLY A 85 3.89 -23.32 9.48
N THR A 86 3.95 -22.12 8.90
CA THR A 86 3.60 -20.85 9.59
C THR A 86 2.19 -20.90 10.18
N MET A 87 1.17 -21.28 9.37
CA MET A 87 -0.23 -21.30 9.83
C MET A 87 -0.43 -22.27 11.00
N ALA A 88 0.17 -23.46 10.95
CA ALA A 88 0.06 -24.44 12.03
C ALA A 88 0.67 -23.96 13.37
N LEU A 89 1.71 -23.11 13.31
CA LEU A 89 2.27 -22.47 14.49
C LEU A 89 1.37 -21.36 15.02
N LEU A 90 0.75 -20.58 14.14
CA LEU A 90 -0.19 -19.53 14.51
C LEU A 90 -1.45 -20.09 15.18
N GLU A 91 -1.99 -21.20 14.69
CA GLU A 91 -3.11 -21.91 15.33
C GLU A 91 -2.76 -22.31 16.77
N LYS A 92 -1.59 -22.91 16.98
CA LYS A 92 -1.11 -23.26 18.31
C LYS A 92 -0.90 -22.07 19.24
N LEU A 93 -0.43 -20.94 18.70
CA LEU A 93 -0.29 -19.71 19.49
C LEU A 93 -1.65 -19.15 19.91
N HIS A 94 -2.62 -19.14 18.99
CA HIS A 94 -3.99 -18.70 19.28
C HIS A 94 -4.66 -19.59 20.37
N GLU A 95 -4.46 -20.90 20.31
CA GLU A 95 -4.97 -21.83 21.33
C GLU A 95 -4.37 -21.59 22.73
N ARG A 96 -3.14 -21.11 22.80
CA ARG A 96 -2.42 -20.87 24.06
C ARG A 96 -2.67 -19.50 24.67
N ASP A 97 -2.92 -18.50 23.84
CA ASP A 97 -3.05 -17.12 24.29
C ASP A 97 -4.23 -16.40 23.61
N PRO A 98 -5.25 -16.00 24.38
CA PRO A 98 -6.44 -15.34 23.83
C PRO A 98 -6.16 -13.94 23.26
N ARG A 99 -5.00 -13.34 23.53
CA ARG A 99 -4.56 -12.08 22.92
C ARG A 99 -4.16 -12.24 21.46
N VAL A 100 -3.82 -13.47 21.04
CA VAL A 100 -3.42 -13.79 19.67
C VAL A 100 -4.64 -14.06 18.81
N ARG A 101 -4.77 -13.30 17.75
CA ARG A 101 -5.78 -13.48 16.70
C ARG A 101 -5.09 -13.77 15.38
N VAL A 102 -5.72 -14.56 14.52
CA VAL A 102 -5.13 -14.96 13.25
C VAL A 102 -6.12 -14.76 12.11
N VAL A 103 -5.66 -14.19 11.01
CA VAL A 103 -6.39 -14.10 9.74
C VAL A 103 -5.53 -14.73 8.66
N SER A 104 -6.04 -15.77 7.98
CA SER A 104 -5.33 -16.42 6.89
C SER A 104 -5.99 -16.13 5.56
N PHE A 105 -5.18 -15.89 4.53
CA PHE A 105 -5.63 -15.66 3.17
C PHE A 105 -5.56 -16.92 2.32
N LYS A 106 -6.46 -17.05 1.35
CA LYS A 106 -6.49 -18.18 0.41
C LYS A 106 -5.24 -18.30 -0.46
N ARG A 107 -4.50 -17.23 -0.66
CA ARG A 107 -3.23 -17.15 -1.39
C ARG A 107 -2.52 -15.85 -1.05
N ASN A 108 -1.30 -15.70 -1.51
CA ASN A 108 -0.56 -14.45 -1.39
C ASN A 108 -1.25 -13.30 -2.15
N PHE A 109 -1.57 -12.21 -1.44
CA PHE A 109 -2.10 -10.95 -1.96
C PHE A 109 -1.12 -9.79 -1.75
N GLY A 110 -0.10 -9.97 -0.91
CA GLY A 110 0.94 -9.01 -0.60
C GLY A 110 0.77 -8.33 0.75
N GLN A 111 1.88 -7.76 1.24
CA GLN A 111 1.98 -7.15 2.56
C GLN A 111 0.93 -6.04 2.83
N HIS A 112 0.62 -5.20 1.84
CA HIS A 112 -0.33 -4.10 2.04
C HIS A 112 -1.78 -4.55 2.21
N PRO A 113 -2.31 -5.50 1.40
CA PRO A 113 -3.59 -6.15 1.68
C PRO A 113 -3.64 -6.84 3.05
N ALA A 114 -2.57 -7.54 3.44
CA ALA A 114 -2.48 -8.16 4.75
C ALA A 114 -2.52 -7.12 5.89
N MET A 115 -1.78 -6.02 5.75
CA MET A 115 -1.82 -4.90 6.68
C MET A 115 -3.23 -4.32 6.82
N HIS A 116 -3.93 -4.09 5.68
CA HIS A 116 -5.32 -3.63 5.68
C HIS A 116 -6.23 -4.58 6.45
N ALA A 117 -6.12 -5.89 6.22
CA ALA A 117 -6.95 -6.89 6.88
C ALA A 117 -6.82 -6.85 8.41
N GLY A 118 -5.58 -6.67 8.91
CA GLY A 118 -5.30 -6.54 10.33
C GLY A 118 -5.81 -5.23 10.92
N ILE A 119 -5.55 -4.10 10.27
CA ILE A 119 -6.00 -2.78 10.73
C ILE A 119 -7.53 -2.71 10.77
N ALA A 120 -8.22 -3.26 9.76
CA ALA A 120 -9.68 -3.31 9.72
C ALA A 120 -10.31 -4.10 10.88
N ARG A 121 -9.54 -5.01 11.50
CA ARG A 121 -9.97 -5.87 12.63
C ARG A 121 -9.44 -5.42 13.97
N ALA A 122 -8.60 -4.40 13.98
CA ALA A 122 -8.03 -3.85 15.20
C ALA A 122 -9.13 -3.35 16.14
N ARG A 123 -9.03 -3.71 17.42
CA ARG A 123 -9.94 -3.28 18.50
C ARG A 123 -9.32 -2.17 19.33
N GLY A 124 -7.98 -2.07 19.36
CA GLY A 124 -7.23 -1.08 20.12
C GLY A 124 -7.41 0.35 19.62
N ARG A 125 -7.26 1.31 20.52
CA ARG A 125 -7.23 2.74 20.17
C ARG A 125 -5.96 3.14 19.46
N ILE A 126 -4.88 2.41 19.67
CA ILE A 126 -3.59 2.54 19.01
C ILE A 126 -3.36 1.30 18.17
N VAL A 127 -3.01 1.49 16.91
CA VAL A 127 -2.67 0.40 15.99
C VAL A 127 -1.18 0.45 15.71
N VAL A 128 -0.46 -0.58 16.11
CA VAL A 128 0.97 -0.74 15.83
C VAL A 128 1.12 -1.70 14.65
N THR A 129 1.87 -1.30 13.64
CA THR A 129 2.21 -2.16 12.50
C THR A 129 3.66 -2.58 12.60
N MET A 130 3.98 -3.85 12.36
CA MET A 130 5.31 -4.41 12.49
C MET A 130 5.54 -5.52 11.46
N ASP A 131 6.75 -5.64 10.90
CA ASP A 131 7.12 -6.77 10.04
C ASP A 131 7.45 -8.02 10.86
N GLY A 132 7.19 -9.21 10.29
CA GLY A 132 7.40 -10.49 10.96
C GLY A 132 8.80 -11.08 10.86
N ASP A 133 9.76 -10.41 10.21
CA ASP A 133 11.07 -10.92 9.85
C ASP A 133 12.17 -10.71 10.92
N LEU A 134 11.79 -10.36 12.15
CA LEU A 134 12.66 -10.08 13.29
C LEU A 134 13.67 -8.92 13.09
N GLN A 135 13.56 -8.13 12.03
CA GLN A 135 14.40 -6.94 11.87
C GLN A 135 13.97 -5.82 12.83
N ASN A 136 12.71 -5.75 13.17
CA ASN A 136 12.14 -4.83 14.15
C ASN A 136 12.18 -5.47 15.53
N GLN A 137 12.64 -4.72 16.53
CA GLN A 137 12.70 -5.21 17.91
C GLN A 137 11.39 -4.95 18.63
N PRO A 138 10.69 -5.97 19.15
CA PRO A 138 9.45 -5.78 19.91
C PRO A 138 9.61 -4.81 21.09
N SER A 139 10.78 -4.74 21.71
CA SER A 139 11.11 -3.81 22.81
C SER A 139 10.99 -2.33 22.46
N ASP A 140 10.84 -1.99 21.18
CA ASP A 140 10.58 -0.62 20.73
C ASP A 140 9.07 -0.26 20.65
N ILE A 141 8.15 -1.24 20.85
CA ILE A 141 6.70 -0.99 20.88
C ILE A 141 6.34 0.09 21.90
N PRO A 142 6.82 0.04 23.15
CA PRO A 142 6.47 1.06 24.14
C PRO A 142 6.89 2.48 23.75
N LYS A 143 7.99 2.64 23.01
CA LYS A 143 8.44 3.96 22.52
C LYS A 143 7.45 4.56 21.51
N LEU A 144 6.93 3.73 20.59
CA LEU A 144 5.92 4.15 19.62
C LEU A 144 4.61 4.51 20.31
N VAL A 145 4.16 3.68 21.27
CA VAL A 145 2.94 3.92 22.04
C VAL A 145 3.08 5.21 22.86
N ALA A 146 4.22 5.44 23.51
CA ALA A 146 4.48 6.66 24.28
C ALA A 146 4.41 7.92 23.41
N ALA A 147 4.88 7.88 22.15
CA ALA A 147 4.77 9.00 21.21
C ALA A 147 3.30 9.33 20.88
N ILE A 148 2.43 8.32 20.75
CA ILE A 148 1.00 8.51 20.55
C ILE A 148 0.37 9.13 21.84
N HIS A 149 0.74 8.64 23.02
CA HIS A 149 0.27 9.22 24.28
C HIS A 149 0.72 10.67 24.47
N ALA A 150 1.88 11.04 23.94
CA ALA A 150 2.38 12.42 23.93
C ALA A 150 1.62 13.35 22.95
N GLY A 151 0.61 12.83 22.24
CA GLY A 151 -0.28 13.61 21.38
C GLY A 151 -0.01 13.49 19.88
N ALA A 152 0.90 12.61 19.44
CA ALA A 152 1.07 12.35 18.02
C ALA A 152 -0.10 11.50 17.48
N ASP A 153 -0.53 11.77 16.24
CA ASP A 153 -1.47 10.92 15.51
C ASP A 153 -0.76 9.72 14.88
N VAL A 154 0.51 9.93 14.48
CA VAL A 154 1.37 8.92 13.89
C VAL A 154 2.75 8.96 14.56
N ALA A 155 3.17 7.85 15.15
CA ALA A 155 4.56 7.62 15.55
C ALA A 155 5.25 6.83 14.45
N SER A 156 6.08 7.53 13.67
CA SER A 156 6.80 6.96 12.53
C SER A 156 8.15 6.41 12.96
N GLY A 157 8.35 5.11 12.85
CA GLY A 157 9.66 4.52 13.10
C GLY A 157 10.72 5.01 12.11
N ARG A 158 11.90 5.36 12.64
CA ARG A 158 13.09 5.73 11.88
C ARG A 158 14.24 4.77 12.23
N ARG A 159 14.83 4.15 11.24
CA ARG A 159 15.95 3.24 11.41
C ARG A 159 17.26 4.02 11.62
N VAL A 160 17.85 3.92 12.81
CA VAL A 160 19.06 4.69 13.18
C VAL A 160 20.30 4.14 12.46
N VAL A 161 20.41 2.84 12.28
CA VAL A 161 21.57 2.21 11.63
C VAL A 161 21.13 1.50 10.36
N ARG A 162 21.39 2.12 9.20
CA ARG A 162 21.29 1.45 7.90
C ARG A 162 22.65 0.82 7.58
N GLN A 163 22.78 -0.49 7.71
CA GLN A 163 23.97 -1.25 7.26
C GLN A 163 23.96 -1.51 5.74
N ASP A 164 23.11 -0.82 4.98
CA ASP A 164 23.01 -1.00 3.52
C ASP A 164 24.20 -0.38 2.78
N GLY A 165 24.69 -1.09 1.73
CA GLY A 165 25.82 -0.71 0.87
C GLY A 165 25.72 0.72 0.33
N PHE A 166 26.85 1.44 0.43
CA PHE A 166 27.00 2.89 0.55
C PHE A 166 26.52 3.74 -0.63
N PHE A 167 26.47 3.29 -1.88
CA PHE A 167 26.22 4.18 -3.02
C PHE A 167 24.96 3.89 -3.85
N LEU A 168 24.65 2.64 -4.16
CA LEU A 168 23.56 2.31 -5.11
C LEU A 168 22.16 2.37 -4.51
N ARG A 169 21.99 2.35 -3.19
CA ARG A 169 20.68 2.33 -2.52
C ARG A 169 20.35 3.61 -1.73
N ARG A 170 21.35 4.33 -1.23
CA ARG A 170 21.12 5.54 -0.41
C ARG A 170 20.67 6.74 -1.21
N VAL A 171 21.21 6.96 -2.42
CA VAL A 171 20.87 8.14 -3.25
C VAL A 171 19.43 8.08 -3.78
N PRO A 172 18.96 6.98 -4.41
CA PRO A 172 17.58 6.88 -4.83
C PRO A 172 16.58 6.96 -3.67
N SER A 173 16.88 6.33 -2.52
CA SER A 173 16.03 6.34 -1.34
C SER A 173 15.89 7.75 -0.74
N ARG A 174 16.99 8.52 -0.65
CA ARG A 174 16.94 9.92 -0.17
C ARG A 174 16.13 10.82 -1.09
N PHE A 175 16.27 10.65 -2.39
CA PHE A 175 15.50 11.41 -3.37
C PHE A 175 14.00 11.10 -3.26
N ILE A 176 13.62 9.82 -3.18
CA ILE A 176 12.23 9.38 -3.03
C ILE A 176 11.65 9.88 -1.70
N ASN A 177 12.38 9.73 -0.58
CA ASN A 177 11.92 10.21 0.71
C ASN A 177 11.76 11.74 0.74
N GLY A 178 12.70 12.49 0.16
CA GLY A 178 12.60 13.95 0.07
C GLY A 178 11.43 14.40 -0.81
N LEU A 179 11.17 13.68 -1.89
CA LEU A 179 10.03 13.91 -2.74
C LEU A 179 8.72 13.64 -2.00
N LEU A 180 8.58 12.48 -1.34
CA LEU A 180 7.41 12.11 -0.55
C LEU A 180 7.17 13.10 0.60
N ALA A 181 8.23 13.52 1.31
CA ALA A 181 8.12 14.51 2.38
C ALA A 181 7.57 15.85 1.89
N ARG A 182 8.06 16.33 0.72
CA ARG A 182 7.52 17.55 0.09
C ARG A 182 6.07 17.44 -0.33
N LEU A 183 5.66 16.24 -0.75
CA LEU A 183 4.33 16.00 -1.30
C LEU A 183 3.26 15.78 -0.25
N THR A 184 3.64 15.09 0.83
CA THR A 184 2.75 14.82 1.97
C THR A 184 2.76 15.97 2.98
N GLY A 185 3.73 16.91 2.88
CA GLY A 185 3.94 17.93 3.89
C GLY A 185 4.39 17.37 5.27
N ALA A 186 4.66 16.07 5.35
CA ALA A 186 4.98 15.39 6.60
C ALA A 186 6.50 15.40 6.86
N PRO A 187 6.95 15.70 8.10
CA PRO A 187 8.36 15.69 8.46
C PRO A 187 8.87 14.26 8.70
N ILE A 188 8.81 13.39 7.67
CA ILE A 188 9.21 11.99 7.73
C ILE A 188 10.49 11.79 6.92
N SER A 189 11.51 11.23 7.56
CA SER A 189 12.80 10.93 6.93
C SER A 189 12.89 9.50 6.40
N ASP A 190 12.14 8.53 6.98
CA ASP A 190 12.13 7.12 6.57
C ASP A 190 10.72 6.60 6.27
N PHE A 191 10.23 6.83 5.05
CA PHE A 191 8.94 6.28 4.60
C PHE A 191 8.96 4.76 4.43
N GLY A 192 10.12 4.13 4.30
CA GLY A 192 10.27 2.69 4.08
C GLY A 192 10.17 1.84 5.35
N CYS A 193 10.14 2.43 6.55
CA CYS A 193 9.98 1.68 7.79
C CYS A 193 8.50 1.29 7.98
N ALA A 194 8.21 -0.02 8.12
CA ALA A 194 6.87 -0.54 8.35
C ALA A 194 6.46 -0.55 9.84
N PHE A 195 7.43 -0.36 10.75
CA PHE A 195 7.21 -0.34 12.18
C PHE A 195 6.77 1.05 12.64
N ASN A 196 5.46 1.23 12.80
CA ASN A 196 4.84 2.50 13.13
C ASN A 196 3.67 2.28 14.09
N ALA A 197 3.27 3.34 14.83
CA ALA A 197 2.01 3.36 15.55
C ALA A 197 1.11 4.46 15.02
N TYR A 198 -0.19 4.21 15.07
CA TYR A 198 -1.22 5.12 14.58
C TYR A 198 -2.32 5.24 15.61
N ARG A 199 -2.79 6.45 15.86
CA ARG A 199 -4.07 6.63 16.54
C ARG A 199 -5.19 6.18 15.59
N ARG A 200 -6.16 5.42 16.10
CA ARG A 200 -7.24 4.83 15.29
C ARG A 200 -8.00 5.89 14.50
N ASP A 201 -8.35 7.00 15.16
CA ASP A 201 -9.08 8.11 14.54
C ASP A 201 -8.35 8.71 13.34
N ALA A 202 -7.01 8.68 13.36
CA ALA A 202 -6.19 9.22 12.26
C ALA A 202 -6.10 8.26 11.07
N ILE A 203 -6.18 6.93 11.28
CA ILE A 203 -6.07 5.95 10.20
C ILE A 203 -7.43 5.61 9.58
N GLU A 204 -8.52 5.71 10.32
CA GLU A 204 -9.87 5.34 9.89
C GLU A 204 -10.32 6.07 8.61
N PRO A 205 -10.11 7.39 8.43
CA PRO A 205 -10.52 8.10 7.22
C PRO A 205 -9.88 7.58 5.93
N VAL A 206 -8.73 6.93 6.02
CA VAL A 206 -7.97 6.43 4.85
C VAL A 206 -8.07 4.91 4.67
N MET A 207 -8.84 4.22 5.50
CA MET A 207 -8.97 2.76 5.46
C MET A 207 -9.32 2.22 4.07
N HIS A 208 -10.22 2.87 3.34
CA HIS A 208 -10.63 2.46 1.99
C HIS A 208 -9.48 2.50 0.95
N ARG A 209 -8.40 3.22 1.24
CA ARG A 209 -7.20 3.36 0.38
C ARG A 209 -6.06 2.43 0.80
N ILE A 210 -6.00 2.04 2.09
CA ILE A 210 -5.01 1.10 2.62
C ILE A 210 -5.21 -0.26 1.93
N GLY A 211 -4.12 -0.94 1.61
CA GLY A 211 -4.14 -2.20 0.87
C GLY A 211 -4.14 -2.03 -0.65
N ARG A 212 -4.76 -0.99 -1.19
CA ARG A 212 -4.70 -0.63 -2.61
C ARG A 212 -3.50 0.25 -2.93
N GLN A 213 -3.14 1.14 -2.01
CA GLN A 213 -1.97 1.99 -2.13
C GLN A 213 -0.88 1.56 -1.15
N LYS A 214 0.37 1.68 -1.59
CA LYS A 214 1.55 1.45 -0.76
C LYS A 214 1.78 2.67 0.15
N PHE A 215 2.50 2.46 1.27
CA PHE A 215 2.84 3.52 2.23
C PHE A 215 1.66 4.07 3.04
N THR A 216 1.12 3.22 3.92
CA THR A 216 0.03 3.56 4.85
C THR A 216 0.28 4.87 5.60
N LYS A 217 1.50 5.08 6.14
CA LYS A 217 1.83 6.32 6.87
C LYS A 217 1.74 7.57 6.00
N ALA A 218 2.16 7.50 4.73
CA ALA A 218 2.01 8.63 3.82
C ALA A 218 0.54 8.95 3.55
N LEU A 219 -0.32 7.93 3.45
CA LEU A 219 -1.77 8.12 3.32
C LEU A 219 -2.35 8.81 4.55
N VAL A 220 -2.00 8.38 5.76
CA VAL A 220 -2.48 9.02 7.00
C VAL A 220 -1.99 10.47 7.07
N CYS A 221 -0.74 10.76 6.68
CA CYS A 221 -0.23 12.14 6.66
C CYS A 221 -1.02 13.08 5.73
N THR A 222 -1.63 12.56 4.65
CA THR A 222 -2.47 13.40 3.77
C THR A 222 -3.74 13.94 4.42
N THR A 223 -4.12 13.43 5.58
CA THR A 223 -5.27 13.92 6.36
C THR A 223 -4.93 15.12 7.26
N GLY A 224 -3.67 15.54 7.30
CA GLY A 224 -3.19 16.57 8.23
C GLY A 224 -2.80 16.04 9.60
N ALA A 225 -2.66 14.71 9.76
CA ALA A 225 -2.28 14.07 11.00
C ALA A 225 -0.90 14.54 11.49
N SER A 226 -0.77 14.77 12.81
CA SER A 226 0.49 15.10 13.46
C SER A 226 1.42 13.89 13.49
N VAL A 227 2.69 14.08 13.12
CA VAL A 227 3.67 13.00 13.00
C VAL A 227 4.87 13.25 13.88
N THR A 228 5.26 12.23 14.65
CA THR A 228 6.51 12.21 15.43
C THR A 228 7.38 11.06 14.95
N GLU A 229 8.66 11.33 14.64
CA GLU A 229 9.61 10.25 14.33
C GLU A 229 10.20 9.68 15.63
N VAL A 230 10.26 8.34 15.68
CA VAL A 230 10.81 7.57 16.80
C VAL A 230 12.01 6.76 16.32
N ASP A 231 13.14 6.93 16.96
CA ASP A 231 14.35 6.19 16.64
C ASP A 231 14.23 4.73 17.11
N LEU A 232 14.32 3.80 16.16
CA LEU A 232 14.17 2.38 16.39
C LEU A 232 15.47 1.63 16.11
N GLN A 233 15.70 0.59 16.89
CA GLN A 233 16.78 -0.37 16.64
C GLN A 233 16.38 -1.27 15.45
N HIS A 234 17.30 -1.47 14.53
CA HIS A 234 17.06 -2.32 13.36
C HIS A 234 18.18 -3.35 13.26
N ALA A 235 17.83 -4.63 13.41
CA ALA A 235 18.77 -5.72 13.24
C ALA A 235 19.13 -5.92 11.76
N ALA A 236 20.37 -6.29 11.48
CA ALA A 236 20.79 -6.66 10.13
C ALA A 236 20.05 -7.93 9.69
N ARG A 237 19.58 -7.96 8.45
CA ARG A 237 18.97 -9.15 7.86
C ARG A 237 20.05 -10.15 7.54
N ASP A 238 19.89 -11.38 7.99
CA ASP A 238 20.83 -12.50 7.73
C ASP A 238 20.78 -12.97 6.26
N ASP A 239 19.76 -12.53 5.50
CA ASP A 239 19.57 -12.97 4.12
C ASP A 239 19.76 -11.83 3.11
N GLN A 240 20.55 -12.10 2.06
CA GLN A 240 20.84 -11.14 0.99
C GLN A 240 19.59 -10.91 0.13
N SER A 241 18.82 -9.89 0.47
CA SER A 241 17.69 -9.44 -0.36
C SER A 241 18.19 -9.04 -1.75
N ARG A 242 17.97 -9.91 -2.72
CA ARG A 242 18.20 -9.68 -4.16
C ARG A 242 17.10 -8.74 -4.74
N TYR A 243 17.00 -7.53 -4.24
CA TYR A 243 16.16 -6.51 -4.89
C TYR A 243 16.94 -5.93 -6.08
N GLY A 244 16.71 -6.47 -7.27
CA GLY A 244 17.28 -5.95 -8.51
C GLY A 244 16.81 -4.52 -8.83
N MET A 245 17.61 -3.78 -9.59
CA MET A 245 17.34 -2.41 -10.06
C MET A 245 15.93 -2.24 -10.65
N ILE A 246 15.40 -3.27 -11.34
CA ILE A 246 14.06 -3.30 -11.93
C ILE A 246 12.98 -3.18 -10.85
N LYS A 247 13.11 -3.84 -9.70
CA LYS A 247 12.14 -3.71 -8.59
C LYS A 247 12.17 -2.31 -7.94
N LEU A 248 13.33 -1.67 -7.89
CA LEU A 248 13.45 -0.27 -7.42
C LEU A 248 12.77 0.71 -8.38
N ILE A 249 12.96 0.54 -9.69
CA ILE A 249 12.28 1.33 -10.72
C ILE A 249 10.76 1.09 -10.66
N THR A 250 10.33 -0.17 -10.55
CA THR A 250 8.92 -0.52 -10.42
C THR A 250 8.31 0.05 -9.13
N LEU A 251 9.05 0.04 -8.01
CA LEU A 251 8.62 0.67 -6.77
C LEU A 251 8.49 2.18 -6.92
N ALA A 252 9.48 2.84 -7.53
CA ALA A 252 9.43 4.27 -7.81
C ALA A 252 8.25 4.63 -8.72
N LEU A 253 8.00 3.86 -9.78
CA LEU A 253 6.84 4.03 -10.64
C LEU A 253 5.52 3.82 -9.90
N HIS A 254 5.41 2.82 -9.02
CA HIS A 254 4.20 2.62 -8.21
C HIS A 254 3.96 3.75 -7.20
N VAL A 255 5.02 4.32 -6.61
CA VAL A 255 4.91 5.52 -5.77
C VAL A 255 4.45 6.70 -6.60
N LEU A 256 5.11 6.93 -7.74
CA LEU A 256 4.78 8.01 -8.67
C LEU A 256 3.33 7.92 -9.16
N THR A 257 2.89 6.72 -9.58
CA THR A 257 1.54 6.51 -10.11
C THR A 257 0.46 6.36 -9.01
N GLY A 258 0.83 5.93 -7.80
CA GLY A 258 -0.09 5.73 -6.67
C GLY A 258 -0.55 7.02 -6.02
N PHE A 259 0.35 7.99 -5.86
CA PHE A 259 0.04 9.27 -5.24
C PHE A 259 -0.32 10.38 -6.25
N TRP A 260 -0.05 10.19 -7.58
CA TRP A 260 -0.09 11.32 -8.49
C TRP A 260 -0.61 11.04 -9.90
N ALA A 261 -1.89 11.08 -10.05
CA ALA A 261 -2.49 11.41 -11.35
C ALA A 261 -1.99 12.78 -11.86
N GLN A 262 -1.74 13.74 -10.97
CA GLN A 262 -1.18 15.05 -11.30
C GLN A 262 0.26 15.02 -11.82
N MET A 263 1.15 14.12 -11.34
CA MET A 263 2.52 14.05 -11.86
C MET A 263 2.60 13.53 -13.29
N VAL A 264 1.75 12.60 -13.65
CA VAL A 264 1.68 12.13 -15.03
C VAL A 264 1.26 13.28 -15.95
N GLN A 265 0.37 14.16 -15.48
CA GLN A 265 0.01 15.40 -16.19
C GLN A 265 1.20 16.35 -16.33
N TRP A 266 2.01 16.54 -15.25
CA TRP A 266 3.21 17.37 -15.31
C TRP A 266 4.28 16.82 -16.25
N VAL A 267 4.52 15.49 -16.22
CA VAL A 267 5.44 14.84 -17.18
C VAL A 267 4.94 15.02 -18.61
N GLY A 268 3.65 14.85 -18.86
CA GLY A 268 3.02 15.12 -20.16
C GLY A 268 3.19 16.58 -20.57
N ALA A 269 2.97 17.52 -19.65
CA ALA A 269 3.16 18.95 -19.92
C ALA A 269 4.63 19.31 -20.23
N VAL A 270 5.59 18.77 -19.48
CA VAL A 270 7.02 18.99 -19.74
C VAL A 270 7.45 18.45 -21.11
N LEU A 271 6.97 17.26 -21.47
CA LEU A 271 7.25 16.68 -22.80
C LEU A 271 6.58 17.47 -23.92
N ALA A 272 5.35 17.95 -23.72
CA ALA A 272 4.66 18.83 -24.66
C ALA A 272 5.41 20.16 -24.84
N ILE A 273 5.82 20.80 -23.75
CA ILE A 273 6.61 22.04 -23.78
C ILE A 273 7.96 21.80 -24.47
N GLY A 274 8.66 20.72 -24.11
CA GLY A 274 9.93 20.35 -24.75
C GLY A 274 9.80 20.14 -26.25
N GLY A 275 8.72 19.53 -26.65
CA GLY A 275 8.42 19.30 -28.06
C GLY A 275 8.06 20.59 -28.82
N ILE A 276 7.29 21.49 -28.22
CA ILE A 276 7.00 22.80 -28.81
C ILE A 276 8.30 23.61 -28.96
N LEU A 277 9.17 23.58 -27.96
CA LEU A 277 10.48 24.24 -28.03
C LEU A 277 11.36 23.65 -29.14
N MET A 278 11.42 22.31 -29.26
CA MET A 278 12.17 21.65 -30.31
C MET A 278 11.61 22.00 -31.69
N ALA A 279 10.29 21.97 -31.89
CA ALA A 279 9.64 22.37 -33.12
C ALA A 279 9.97 23.85 -33.47
N SER A 280 9.95 24.74 -32.47
CA SER A 280 10.31 26.15 -32.63
C SER A 280 11.78 26.34 -33.05
N ILE A 281 12.70 25.58 -32.43
CA ILE A 281 14.13 25.63 -32.77
C ILE A 281 14.36 25.14 -34.20
N VAL A 282 13.74 24.01 -34.58
CA VAL A 282 13.84 23.46 -35.94
C VAL A 282 13.24 24.40 -36.99
N SER A 283 12.10 25.05 -36.67
CA SER A 283 11.47 26.05 -37.54
C SER A 283 12.34 27.27 -37.73
N LEU A 284 12.92 27.78 -36.63
CA LEU A 284 13.83 28.94 -36.69
C LEU A 284 15.10 28.61 -37.51
N TRP A 285 15.68 27.44 -37.26
CA TRP A 285 16.85 26.97 -38.01
C TRP A 285 16.53 26.80 -39.50
N GLY A 286 15.41 26.23 -39.86
CA GLY A 286 14.92 26.09 -41.23
C GLY A 286 14.73 27.46 -41.92
N ALA A 287 14.18 28.45 -41.19
CA ALA A 287 14.01 29.80 -41.69
C ALA A 287 15.36 30.49 -41.93
N VAL A 288 16.33 30.37 -41.04
CA VAL A 288 17.69 30.92 -41.18
C VAL A 288 18.42 30.24 -42.37
N PHE A 289 18.27 28.92 -42.51
CA PHE A 289 18.85 28.16 -43.61
C PHE A 289 18.28 28.63 -44.97
N TRP A 290 16.96 28.79 -45.07
CA TRP A 290 16.28 29.28 -46.26
C TRP A 290 16.76 30.69 -46.65
N ILE A 291 16.85 31.61 -45.70
CA ILE A 291 17.35 32.97 -45.94
C ILE A 291 18.79 32.97 -46.48
N ARG A 292 19.65 32.05 -46.00
CA ARG A 292 21.06 32.00 -46.38
C ARG A 292 21.32 31.27 -47.71
N HIS A 293 20.53 30.24 -48.03
CA HIS A 293 20.81 29.32 -49.14
C HIS A 293 19.75 29.37 -50.27
N GLY A 294 18.60 29.99 -50.02
CA GLY A 294 17.51 30.09 -51.01
C GLY A 294 16.64 28.83 -51.13
N ASP A 295 17.10 27.66 -50.59
CA ASP A 295 16.40 26.39 -50.66
C ASP A 295 15.81 26.02 -49.29
N PHE A 296 14.51 25.75 -49.24
CA PHE A 296 13.81 25.33 -48.04
C PHE A 296 13.72 23.79 -47.95
N PRO A 297 14.29 23.14 -46.91
CA PRO A 297 14.26 21.67 -46.76
C PRO A 297 12.89 21.19 -46.24
N GLY A 298 11.82 21.53 -46.94
CA GLY A 298 10.42 21.30 -46.56
C GLY A 298 10.05 19.85 -46.20
N PRO A 299 10.48 18.83 -46.99
CA PRO A 299 10.12 17.45 -46.68
C PRO A 299 10.73 16.93 -45.38
N LEU A 300 11.96 17.34 -45.04
CA LEU A 300 12.65 16.91 -43.83
C LEU A 300 11.97 17.53 -42.58
N PHE A 301 11.61 18.80 -42.69
CA PHE A 301 10.91 19.54 -41.65
C PHE A 301 9.52 18.97 -41.38
N LEU A 302 8.75 18.69 -42.44
CA LEU A 302 7.42 18.09 -42.32
C LEU A 302 7.49 16.68 -41.70
N GLY A 303 8.46 15.87 -42.11
CA GLY A 303 8.68 14.54 -41.55
C GLY A 303 8.99 14.59 -40.06
N GLY A 304 9.85 15.49 -39.60
CA GLY A 304 10.20 15.69 -38.20
C GLY A 304 8.98 16.14 -37.37
N LEU A 305 8.17 17.06 -37.88
CA LEU A 305 6.94 17.52 -37.23
C LEU A 305 5.90 16.40 -37.08
N VAL A 306 5.69 15.61 -38.15
CA VAL A 306 4.75 14.47 -38.10
C VAL A 306 5.20 13.43 -37.10
N LEU A 307 6.46 13.04 -37.08
CA LEU A 307 6.98 12.09 -36.07
C LEU A 307 6.84 12.61 -34.66
N PHE A 308 7.07 13.89 -34.44
CA PHE A 308 6.90 14.53 -33.15
C PHE A 308 5.42 14.48 -32.68
N VAL A 309 4.48 14.86 -33.54
CA VAL A 309 3.05 14.83 -33.23
C VAL A 309 2.58 13.41 -32.92
N LEU A 310 3.02 12.41 -33.71
CA LEU A 310 2.70 11.00 -33.48
C LEU A 310 3.28 10.50 -32.15
N GLY A 311 4.51 10.90 -31.80
CA GLY A 311 5.13 10.57 -30.51
C GLY A 311 4.36 11.15 -29.32
N LEU A 312 3.98 12.42 -29.41
CA LEU A 312 3.16 13.09 -28.40
C LEU A 312 1.77 12.44 -28.26
N GLN A 313 1.13 12.10 -29.37
CA GLN A 313 -0.17 11.43 -29.37
C GLN A 313 -0.08 10.04 -28.74
N GLY A 314 0.95 9.24 -29.07
CA GLY A 314 1.20 7.93 -28.46
C GLY A 314 1.41 8.02 -26.95
N PHE A 315 2.15 9.01 -26.51
CA PHE A 315 2.35 9.27 -25.07
C PHE A 315 1.02 9.63 -24.36
N LEU A 316 0.24 10.55 -24.92
CA LEU A 316 -1.06 10.92 -24.34
C LEU A 316 -2.02 9.72 -24.26
N MET A 317 -2.03 8.85 -25.28
CA MET A 317 -2.83 7.63 -25.28
C MET A 317 -2.37 6.64 -24.20
N ALA A 318 -1.06 6.50 -23.97
CA ALA A 318 -0.51 5.66 -22.90
C ALA A 318 -0.92 6.17 -21.50
N VAL A 319 -0.87 7.48 -21.30
CA VAL A 319 -1.33 8.14 -20.05
C VAL A 319 -2.82 7.93 -19.82
N LEU A 320 -3.64 8.16 -20.84
CA LEU A 320 -5.08 7.93 -20.77
C LEU A 320 -5.42 6.46 -20.50
N GLY A 321 -4.71 5.53 -21.14
CA GLY A 321 -4.86 4.09 -20.91
C GLY A 321 -4.59 3.70 -19.45
N GLU A 322 -3.49 4.19 -18.86
CA GLU A 322 -3.19 3.94 -17.44
C GLU A 322 -4.25 4.57 -16.51
N TYR A 323 -4.71 5.78 -16.83
CA TYR A 323 -5.75 6.45 -16.05
C TYR A 323 -7.08 5.69 -16.09
N LEU A 324 -7.51 5.25 -17.28
CA LEU A 324 -8.71 4.43 -17.46
C LEU A 324 -8.61 3.08 -16.75
N ALA A 325 -7.46 2.41 -16.84
CA ALA A 325 -7.21 1.15 -16.14
C ALA A 325 -7.27 1.32 -14.61
N ARG A 326 -6.89 2.49 -14.10
CA ARG A 326 -7.00 2.83 -12.68
C ARG A 326 -8.45 3.06 -12.26
N ILE A 327 -9.19 3.89 -13.01
CA ILE A 327 -10.63 4.12 -12.77
C ILE A 327 -11.38 2.80 -12.80
N GLN A 328 -11.12 1.95 -13.79
CA GLN A 328 -11.76 0.64 -13.89
C GLN A 328 -11.50 -0.21 -12.64
N ARG A 329 -10.25 -0.27 -12.13
CA ARG A 329 -9.92 -0.99 -10.89
C ARG A 329 -10.65 -0.44 -9.68
N ASP A 330 -10.82 0.88 -9.60
CA ASP A 330 -11.53 1.53 -8.49
C ASP A 330 -13.05 1.32 -8.56
N VAL A 331 -13.62 1.34 -9.76
CA VAL A 331 -15.07 1.12 -10.00
C VAL A 331 -15.45 -0.35 -9.82
N GLU A 332 -14.61 -1.29 -10.25
CA GLU A 332 -14.88 -2.73 -10.11
C GLU A 332 -14.96 -3.19 -8.64
N GLN A 333 -14.51 -2.39 -7.68
CA GLN A 333 -14.54 -2.67 -6.23
C GLN A 333 -14.12 -4.11 -5.87
N ARG A 334 -13.22 -4.69 -6.65
CA ARG A 334 -12.75 -6.07 -6.40
C ARG A 334 -12.19 -6.17 -4.99
N PRO A 335 -12.52 -7.23 -4.24
CA PRO A 335 -11.91 -7.48 -2.94
C PRO A 335 -10.39 -7.48 -3.07
N ILE A 336 -9.72 -6.75 -2.17
CA ILE A 336 -8.24 -6.65 -2.18
C ILE A 336 -7.58 -7.94 -1.66
N TYR A 337 -8.33 -8.80 -0.95
CA TYR A 337 -7.92 -10.13 -0.49
C TYR A 337 -9.14 -11.03 -0.31
N TYR A 338 -8.92 -12.32 -0.20
CA TYR A 338 -9.91 -13.33 0.17
C TYR A 338 -9.43 -14.09 1.41
N ILE A 339 -10.23 -14.04 2.46
CA ILE A 339 -9.96 -14.76 3.71
C ILE A 339 -10.26 -16.23 3.50
N ASP A 340 -9.38 -17.08 4.02
CA ASP A 340 -9.58 -18.53 4.15
C ASP A 340 -10.13 -18.87 5.53
N ARG A 341 -9.45 -18.38 6.59
CA ARG A 341 -9.82 -18.60 8.00
C ARG A 341 -9.58 -17.36 8.84
N GLU A 342 -10.36 -17.27 9.93
CA GLU A 342 -10.20 -16.25 10.96
C GLU A 342 -10.34 -16.92 12.33
N LEU A 343 -9.38 -16.69 13.23
CA LEU A 343 -9.35 -17.21 14.59
C LEU A 343 -9.34 -16.05 15.59
N GLY A 344 -10.35 -15.94 16.46
CA GLY A 344 -10.47 -14.93 17.54
C GLY A 344 -11.31 -13.69 17.23
#